data_c0dabd27bf47836e0b543a5104d77718
#
_entry.id   c0dabd27bf47836e0b543a5104d77718
#
_cell.length_a   1.000
_cell.length_b   1.000
_cell.length_c   1.000
_cell.angle_alpha   90.00
_cell.angle_beta   90.00
_cell.angle_gamma   90.00
#
_symmetry.space_group_name_H-M   'P 1'
#
loop_
_entity.id
_entity.type
_entity.pdbx_description
1 polymer ?
#
loop_
_entity_poly.entity_id
_entity_poly.type
_entity_poly.pdbx_seq_one_letter_code
_entity_poly.pdbx_strand_id
1 'polypeptide(L)'
;VVDTVLTDQYKEFCTLMAKWAEAGYISEDEVTKTTTDTTTQTQDWGISWWTDIPVNAEANSRYNQEVVMTPITDRWAHSTSALGSCYAVTANSTPEEAQACIDFLGLLYTDSKLADLYTFGIEGEDFNYVDGKVEQTDAGKYNHSMWESASATIVTPLTTDPDDKAELYKEFNGGANTSCAAGFRFDKSAVADKYAACQNVFNEYGFALENGGYGVDQIEDTIAQYQAALDEAGYQDVLAEFQTQYDDWKAENGSETTDESVEEESSSVAE
;
A
#
# COMPACT_ATOMS: atom_id res chain seq x y z
N VAL A 1 0.70 18.00 11.55
CA VAL A 1 -0.40 17.13 11.12
C VAL A 1 -1.47 17.98 10.46
N VAL A 2 -2.06 17.48 9.38
CA VAL A 2 -3.07 18.22 8.61
C VAL A 2 -4.38 17.40 8.62
N ASP A 3 -5.51 18.10 8.80
CA ASP A 3 -6.82 17.52 8.58
C ASP A 3 -7.05 17.40 7.07
N THR A 4 -6.92 16.20 6.55
CA THR A 4 -7.00 15.93 5.11
C THR A 4 -8.37 16.29 4.52
N VAL A 5 -9.45 16.07 5.27
CA VAL A 5 -10.83 16.32 4.80
C VAL A 5 -11.11 17.80 4.53
N LEU A 6 -10.40 18.70 5.24
CA LEU A 6 -10.52 20.15 5.06
C LEU A 6 -9.63 20.72 3.96
N THR A 7 -8.83 19.90 3.26
CA THR A 7 -7.94 20.39 2.20
C THR A 7 -8.70 20.58 0.89
N ASP A 8 -8.27 21.56 0.11
CA ASP A 8 -8.78 21.76 -1.26
C ASP A 8 -8.49 20.54 -2.14
N GLN A 9 -7.34 19.89 -1.95
CA GLN A 9 -6.96 18.66 -2.67
C GLN A 9 -7.96 17.52 -2.43
N TYR A 10 -8.44 17.34 -1.20
CA TYR A 10 -9.46 16.33 -0.92
C TYR A 10 -10.78 16.63 -1.65
N LYS A 11 -11.22 17.89 -1.62
CA LYS A 11 -12.42 18.33 -2.35
C LYS A 11 -12.26 18.15 -3.87
N GLU A 12 -11.11 18.50 -4.43
CA GLU A 12 -10.80 18.32 -5.85
C GLU A 12 -10.81 16.83 -6.22
N PHE A 13 -10.20 15.99 -5.40
CA PHE A 13 -10.18 14.54 -5.59
C PHE A 13 -11.60 13.95 -5.58
N CYS A 14 -12.41 14.22 -4.56
CA CYS A 14 -13.79 13.74 -4.48
C CYS A 14 -14.64 14.24 -5.66
N THR A 15 -14.44 15.50 -6.09
CA THR A 15 -15.11 16.06 -7.25
C THR A 15 -14.71 15.34 -8.55
N LEU A 16 -13.44 14.97 -8.69
CA LEU A 16 -12.95 14.21 -9.84
C LEU A 16 -13.55 12.80 -9.87
N MET A 17 -13.59 12.12 -8.73
CA MET A 17 -14.21 10.80 -8.63
C MET A 17 -15.71 10.84 -8.95
N ALA A 18 -16.43 11.85 -8.47
CA ALA A 18 -17.82 12.08 -8.83
C ALA A 18 -18.02 12.27 -10.35
N LYS A 19 -17.18 13.09 -10.99
CA LYS A 19 -17.21 13.28 -12.46
C LYS A 19 -16.94 11.98 -13.21
N TRP A 20 -16.02 11.16 -12.73
CA TRP A 20 -15.71 9.88 -13.36
C TRP A 20 -16.86 8.87 -13.19
N ALA A 21 -17.55 8.90 -12.06
CA ALA A 21 -18.74 8.08 -11.84
C ALA A 21 -19.89 8.53 -12.76
N GLU A 22 -20.18 9.85 -12.85
CA GLU A 22 -21.18 10.40 -13.77
C GLU A 22 -20.87 10.10 -15.26
N ALA A 23 -19.58 10.03 -15.62
CA ALA A 23 -19.14 9.65 -16.96
C ALA A 23 -19.19 8.13 -17.22
N GLY A 24 -19.50 7.31 -16.23
CA GLY A 24 -19.53 5.86 -16.33
C GLY A 24 -18.15 5.18 -16.34
N TYR A 25 -17.11 5.87 -15.86
CA TYR A 25 -15.76 5.30 -15.73
C TYR A 25 -15.58 4.49 -14.44
N ILE A 26 -16.41 4.73 -13.44
CA ILE A 26 -16.47 3.98 -12.18
C ILE A 26 -17.74 3.14 -12.20
N SER A 27 -17.63 1.89 -11.77
CA SER A 27 -18.77 0.97 -11.67
C SER A 27 -19.81 1.51 -10.67
N GLU A 28 -21.10 1.41 -11.00
CA GLU A 28 -22.20 1.88 -10.14
C GLU A 28 -22.25 1.13 -8.81
N ASP A 29 -21.72 -0.08 -8.73
CA ASP A 29 -21.67 -0.90 -7.52
C ASP A 29 -20.41 -0.70 -6.69
N GLU A 30 -19.45 0.16 -7.12
CA GLU A 30 -18.18 0.35 -6.44
C GLU A 30 -18.34 0.71 -4.96
N VAL A 31 -19.25 1.62 -4.64
CA VAL A 31 -19.53 2.06 -3.26
C VAL A 31 -20.17 0.98 -2.37
N THR A 32 -20.64 -0.12 -2.96
CA THR A 32 -21.23 -1.24 -2.22
C THR A 32 -20.29 -2.43 -2.07
N LYS A 33 -19.13 -2.39 -2.72
CA LYS A 33 -18.13 -3.45 -2.63
C LYS A 33 -17.49 -3.45 -1.25
N THR A 34 -17.45 -4.61 -0.64
CA THR A 34 -16.89 -4.82 0.71
C THR A 34 -15.55 -5.54 0.71
N THR A 35 -15.09 -5.96 -0.45
CA THR A 35 -13.85 -6.71 -0.63
C THR A 35 -13.04 -6.13 -1.77
N THR A 36 -11.72 -6.14 -1.62
CA THR A 36 -10.77 -5.88 -2.72
C THR A 36 -11.01 -6.93 -3.79
N ASP A 37 -11.40 -6.48 -4.94
CA ASP A 37 -12.08 -7.30 -5.90
C ASP A 37 -11.17 -8.13 -6.77
N THR A 38 -11.67 -9.31 -7.11
CA THR A 38 -11.17 -10.15 -8.18
C THR A 38 -11.56 -9.64 -9.57
N THR A 39 -12.34 -8.56 -9.70
CA THR A 39 -12.74 -7.96 -10.99
C THR A 39 -11.53 -7.47 -11.79
N THR A 40 -10.42 -7.16 -11.17
CA THR A 40 -9.17 -6.89 -11.90
C THR A 40 -8.72 -8.05 -12.79
N GLN A 41 -9.19 -9.26 -12.52
CA GLN A 41 -8.92 -10.45 -13.33
C GLN A 41 -9.94 -10.64 -14.46
N THR A 42 -11.05 -9.91 -14.48
CA THR A 42 -12.12 -10.07 -15.49
C THR A 42 -11.83 -9.33 -16.80
N GLN A 43 -10.79 -8.50 -16.85
CA GLN A 43 -10.42 -7.68 -18.02
C GLN A 43 -11.46 -6.60 -18.40
N ASP A 44 -12.38 -6.26 -17.52
CA ASP A 44 -13.45 -5.30 -17.76
C ASP A 44 -13.10 -3.88 -17.29
N TRP A 45 -11.80 -3.58 -17.13
CA TRP A 45 -11.30 -2.29 -16.65
C TRP A 45 -10.27 -1.69 -17.60
N GLY A 46 -10.15 -0.37 -17.61
CA GLY A 46 -9.18 0.34 -18.44
C GLY A 46 -7.98 0.89 -17.65
N ILE A 47 -8.17 1.24 -16.40
CA ILE A 47 -7.14 1.79 -15.50
C ILE A 47 -7.31 1.18 -14.12
N SER A 48 -6.20 0.78 -13.50
CA SER A 48 -6.13 0.34 -12.11
C SER A 48 -4.94 1.01 -11.41
N TRP A 49 -5.08 1.29 -10.11
CA TRP A 49 -4.01 1.81 -9.27
C TRP A 49 -3.25 0.67 -8.63
N TRP A 50 -1.94 0.75 -8.67
CA TRP A 50 -1.09 -0.25 -8.04
C TRP A 50 0.14 0.41 -7.40
N THR A 51 0.60 -0.13 -6.27
CA THR A 51 1.78 0.33 -5.55
C THR A 51 2.87 -0.74 -5.66
N ASP A 52 3.66 -0.69 -6.72
CA ASP A 52 4.77 -1.61 -6.94
C ASP A 52 5.82 -0.99 -7.87
N ILE A 53 6.91 -1.73 -8.08
CA ILE A 53 7.91 -1.42 -9.09
C ILE A 53 7.26 -1.56 -10.48
N PRO A 54 7.57 -0.67 -11.43
CA PRO A 54 6.94 -0.68 -12.75
C PRO A 54 7.51 -1.78 -13.66
N VAL A 55 7.28 -3.04 -13.31
CA VAL A 55 7.64 -4.21 -14.11
C VAL A 55 6.38 -4.79 -14.75
N ASN A 56 6.19 -4.51 -16.04
CA ASN A 56 4.99 -4.91 -16.77
C ASN A 56 4.73 -6.43 -16.74
N ALA A 57 5.78 -7.27 -16.71
CA ALA A 57 5.63 -8.72 -16.69
C ALA A 57 4.88 -9.21 -15.45
N GLU A 58 5.17 -8.63 -14.27
CA GLU A 58 4.47 -8.98 -13.04
C GLU A 58 3.01 -8.52 -13.06
N ALA A 59 2.76 -7.30 -13.53
CA ALA A 59 1.42 -6.79 -13.73
C ALA A 59 0.63 -7.61 -14.77
N ASN A 60 1.24 -7.99 -15.89
CA ASN A 60 0.62 -8.83 -16.90
C ASN A 60 0.19 -10.19 -16.32
N SER A 61 1.03 -10.82 -15.50
CA SER A 61 0.70 -12.07 -14.82
C SER A 61 -0.45 -11.89 -13.83
N ARG A 62 -0.41 -10.82 -13.02
CA ARG A 62 -1.45 -10.54 -12.03
C ARG A 62 -2.82 -10.30 -12.64
N TYR A 63 -2.87 -9.56 -13.73
CA TYR A 63 -4.12 -9.16 -14.37
C TYR A 63 -4.53 -10.07 -15.53
N ASN A 64 -3.70 -11.05 -15.85
CA ASN A 64 -3.90 -11.97 -16.98
C ASN A 64 -4.20 -11.25 -18.31
N GLN A 65 -3.56 -10.10 -18.52
CA GLN A 65 -3.64 -9.29 -19.75
C GLN A 65 -2.41 -8.43 -19.91
N GLU A 66 -2.19 -7.92 -21.11
CA GLU A 66 -1.11 -6.96 -21.38
C GLU A 66 -1.48 -5.60 -20.76
N VAL A 67 -0.66 -5.12 -19.83
CA VAL A 67 -0.81 -3.82 -19.18
C VAL A 67 0.46 -2.99 -19.28
N VAL A 68 0.32 -1.68 -19.20
CA VAL A 68 1.43 -0.73 -19.13
C VAL A 68 1.39 -0.06 -17.76
N MET A 69 2.48 -0.19 -17.02
CA MET A 69 2.66 0.49 -15.74
C MET A 69 3.34 1.83 -15.97
N THR A 70 2.74 2.88 -15.48
CA THR A 70 3.30 4.24 -15.56
C THR A 70 3.35 4.84 -14.15
N PRO A 71 4.53 5.19 -13.64
CA PRO A 71 4.64 5.93 -12.39
C PRO A 71 3.94 7.29 -12.51
N ILE A 72 3.14 7.63 -11.52
CA ILE A 72 2.38 8.90 -11.47
C ILE A 72 2.85 9.82 -10.34
N THR A 73 3.66 9.31 -9.44
CA THR A 73 4.26 10.06 -8.33
C THR A 73 5.72 9.67 -8.18
N ASP A 74 6.48 10.51 -7.50
CA ASP A 74 7.79 10.13 -7.00
C ASP A 74 7.68 8.96 -6.01
N ARG A 75 8.79 8.24 -5.86
CA ARG A 75 8.91 7.13 -4.91
C ARG A 75 9.13 7.66 -3.51
N TRP A 76 8.34 7.20 -2.54
CA TRP A 76 8.42 7.61 -1.16
C TRP A 76 8.47 6.41 -0.21
N ALA A 77 9.43 6.43 0.71
CA ALA A 77 9.42 5.55 1.88
C ALA A 77 8.62 6.22 3.01
N HIS A 78 7.49 5.64 3.35
CA HIS A 78 6.60 6.08 4.42
C HIS A 78 6.95 5.45 5.76
N SER A 79 6.24 5.83 6.82
CA SER A 79 6.41 5.27 8.16
C SER A 79 6.28 3.74 8.22
N THR A 80 5.47 3.15 7.36
CA THR A 80 5.20 1.71 7.32
C THR A 80 5.88 0.97 6.17
N SER A 81 6.58 1.65 5.26
CA SER A 81 7.16 1.03 4.06
C SER A 81 8.14 -0.11 4.37
N ALA A 82 8.88 -0.02 5.48
CA ALA A 82 9.82 -1.05 5.91
C ALA A 82 9.12 -2.24 6.63
N LEU A 83 7.82 -2.17 6.83
CA LEU A 83 7.07 -3.11 7.67
C LEU A 83 6.05 -3.93 6.87
N GLY A 84 6.15 -4.04 5.59
CA GLY A 84 5.23 -4.76 4.71
C GLY A 84 4.48 -5.92 5.37
N SER A 85 4.70 -7.14 4.96
CA SER A 85 4.26 -8.33 5.70
C SER A 85 5.25 -8.65 6.81
N CYS A 86 4.73 -8.92 8.01
CA CYS A 86 5.55 -9.17 9.18
C CYS A 86 5.27 -10.56 9.75
N TYR A 87 6.33 -11.26 10.14
CA TYR A 87 6.24 -12.45 10.96
C TYR A 87 6.38 -12.10 12.44
N ALA A 88 5.74 -12.86 13.30
CA ALA A 88 5.88 -12.71 14.75
C ALA A 88 6.01 -14.07 15.43
N VAL A 89 6.90 -14.14 16.43
CA VAL A 89 6.99 -15.28 17.34
C VAL A 89 6.01 -15.05 18.49
N THR A 90 5.22 -16.07 18.83
CA THR A 90 4.21 -15.94 19.88
C THR A 90 4.86 -15.84 21.27
N ALA A 91 4.23 -15.09 22.16
CA ALA A 91 4.71 -14.95 23.56
C ALA A 91 4.67 -16.27 24.36
N ASN A 92 3.98 -17.30 23.85
CA ASN A 92 3.90 -18.62 24.50
C ASN A 92 5.01 -19.58 24.07
N SER A 93 5.86 -19.17 23.10
CA SER A 93 6.99 -20.00 22.66
C SER A 93 8.07 -20.05 23.74
N THR A 94 8.69 -21.21 23.90
CA THR A 94 9.92 -21.33 24.70
C THR A 94 11.08 -20.58 24.02
N PRO A 95 12.16 -20.24 24.73
CA PRO A 95 13.32 -19.60 24.09
C PRO A 95 13.91 -20.41 22.93
N GLU A 96 13.93 -21.72 23.03
CA GLU A 96 14.43 -22.65 22.01
C GLU A 96 13.54 -22.63 20.76
N GLU A 97 12.21 -22.66 20.95
CA GLU A 97 11.24 -22.53 19.85
C GLU A 97 11.31 -21.15 19.19
N ALA A 98 11.43 -20.10 19.98
CA ALA A 98 11.58 -18.73 19.46
C ALA A 98 12.85 -18.60 18.61
N GLN A 99 13.98 -19.17 19.07
CA GLN A 99 15.23 -19.18 18.30
C GLN A 99 15.07 -19.96 16.99
N ALA A 100 14.44 -21.14 17.03
CA ALA A 100 14.19 -21.93 15.81
C ALA A 100 13.32 -21.20 14.79
N CYS A 101 12.30 -20.44 15.25
CA CYS A 101 11.50 -19.59 14.39
C CYS A 101 12.34 -18.49 13.71
N ILE A 102 13.18 -17.80 14.48
CA ILE A 102 14.07 -16.76 13.95
C ILE A 102 15.09 -17.33 12.96
N ASP A 103 15.68 -18.51 13.28
CA ASP A 103 16.62 -19.19 12.39
C ASP A 103 15.94 -19.58 11.05
N PHE A 104 14.72 -20.12 11.12
CA PHE A 104 13.94 -20.45 9.92
C PHE A 104 13.63 -19.20 9.08
N LEU A 105 13.18 -18.10 9.71
CA LEU A 105 12.95 -16.84 9.02
C LEU A 105 14.24 -16.30 8.39
N GLY A 106 15.37 -16.39 9.11
CA GLY A 106 16.68 -16.02 8.58
C GLY A 106 17.05 -16.80 7.31
N LEU A 107 16.72 -18.09 7.25
CA LEU A 107 16.93 -18.91 6.06
C LEU A 107 16.05 -18.49 4.88
N LEU A 108 14.80 -18.08 5.10
CA LEU A 108 13.94 -17.55 4.02
C LEU A 108 14.51 -16.30 3.35
N TYR A 109 15.37 -15.56 4.03
CA TYR A 109 16.02 -14.35 3.52
C TYR A 109 17.46 -14.56 3.02
N THR A 110 18.02 -15.79 3.14
CA THR A 110 19.42 -16.07 2.81
C THR A 110 19.61 -17.32 1.93
N ASP A 111 18.64 -18.23 1.89
CA ASP A 111 18.66 -19.44 1.09
C ASP A 111 17.58 -19.38 0.00
N SER A 112 18.01 -19.16 -1.26
CA SER A 112 17.10 -19.03 -2.38
C SER A 112 16.28 -20.31 -2.63
N LYS A 113 16.84 -21.49 -2.39
CA LYS A 113 16.09 -22.75 -2.61
C LYS A 113 14.97 -22.92 -1.60
N LEU A 114 15.20 -22.55 -0.34
CA LEU A 114 14.15 -22.55 0.66
C LEU A 114 13.09 -21.49 0.36
N ALA A 115 13.52 -20.31 -0.07
CA ALA A 115 12.62 -19.24 -0.48
C ALA A 115 11.75 -19.66 -1.67
N ASP A 116 12.35 -20.32 -2.69
CA ASP A 116 11.63 -20.83 -3.85
C ASP A 116 10.63 -21.93 -3.47
N LEU A 117 11.06 -22.89 -2.62
CA LEU A 117 10.15 -23.93 -2.11
C LEU A 117 8.93 -23.33 -1.38
N TYR A 118 9.17 -22.31 -0.56
CA TYR A 118 8.12 -21.64 0.20
C TYR A 118 7.19 -20.80 -0.69
N THR A 119 7.74 -20.21 -1.75
CA THR A 119 6.99 -19.33 -2.66
C THR A 119 6.26 -20.12 -3.76
N PHE A 120 6.92 -21.10 -4.36
CA PHE A 120 6.43 -21.77 -5.58
C PHE A 120 5.99 -23.21 -5.37
N GLY A 121 6.27 -23.82 -4.21
CA GLY A 121 5.93 -25.22 -3.93
C GLY A 121 7.07 -26.18 -4.25
N ILE A 122 6.76 -27.36 -4.75
CA ILE A 122 7.68 -28.49 -4.92
C ILE A 122 8.22 -28.52 -6.36
N GLU A 123 9.56 -28.50 -6.52
CA GLU A 123 10.22 -28.69 -7.82
C GLU A 123 9.81 -30.02 -8.44
N GLY A 124 9.44 -29.98 -9.71
CA GLY A 124 8.96 -31.13 -10.48
C GLY A 124 7.45 -31.40 -10.34
N GLU A 125 6.77 -30.77 -9.36
CA GLU A 125 5.31 -30.85 -9.21
C GLU A 125 4.64 -29.50 -9.48
N ASP A 126 5.03 -28.46 -8.79
CA ASP A 126 4.43 -27.13 -8.85
C ASP A 126 5.23 -26.17 -9.75
N PHE A 127 6.54 -26.38 -9.83
CA PHE A 127 7.41 -25.59 -10.71
C PHE A 127 8.61 -26.40 -11.21
N ASN A 128 9.31 -25.88 -12.22
CA ASN A 128 10.62 -26.37 -12.69
C ASN A 128 11.61 -25.20 -12.84
N TYR A 129 12.89 -25.49 -12.76
CA TYR A 129 13.91 -24.53 -13.17
C TYR A 129 14.17 -24.66 -14.68
N VAL A 130 14.03 -23.54 -15.40
CA VAL A 130 14.30 -23.42 -16.84
C VAL A 130 15.28 -22.25 -17.03
N ASP A 131 16.45 -22.54 -17.53
CA ASP A 131 17.53 -21.57 -17.77
C ASP A 131 17.84 -20.69 -16.55
N GLY A 132 17.74 -21.27 -15.35
CA GLY A 132 18.04 -20.58 -14.07
C GLY A 132 16.90 -19.72 -13.54
N LYS A 133 15.72 -19.77 -14.15
CA LYS A 133 14.49 -19.11 -13.72
C LYS A 133 13.42 -20.15 -13.35
N VAL A 134 12.40 -19.72 -12.63
CA VAL A 134 11.25 -20.55 -12.25
C VAL A 134 10.18 -20.49 -13.34
N GLU A 135 9.75 -21.66 -13.81
CA GLU A 135 8.54 -21.85 -14.61
C GLU A 135 7.51 -22.59 -13.77
N GLN A 136 6.41 -21.95 -13.43
CA GLN A 136 5.31 -22.58 -12.70
C GLN A 136 4.51 -23.51 -13.62
N THR A 137 4.21 -24.72 -13.16
CA THR A 137 3.44 -25.72 -13.93
C THR A 137 1.94 -25.42 -13.94
N ASP A 138 1.43 -24.97 -12.80
CA ASP A 138 0.06 -24.50 -12.59
C ASP A 138 0.04 -23.50 -11.44
N ALA A 139 0.11 -22.21 -11.77
CA ALA A 139 0.17 -21.12 -10.79
C ALA A 139 -1.10 -21.03 -9.91
N GLY A 140 -2.20 -21.68 -10.30
CA GLY A 140 -3.42 -21.72 -9.50
C GLY A 140 -3.39 -22.79 -8.41
N LYS A 141 -2.47 -23.76 -8.48
CA LYS A 141 -2.41 -24.89 -7.55
C LYS A 141 -1.66 -24.57 -6.27
N TYR A 142 -0.47 -24.01 -6.38
CA TYR A 142 0.32 -23.50 -5.27
C TYR A 142 0.94 -22.17 -5.68
N ASN A 143 0.61 -21.15 -4.96
CA ASN A 143 1.17 -19.82 -5.18
C ASN A 143 1.15 -19.04 -3.88
N HIS A 144 2.34 -18.69 -3.39
CA HIS A 144 2.50 -17.82 -2.24
C HIS A 144 3.18 -16.55 -2.72
N SER A 145 2.59 -15.39 -2.42
CA SER A 145 3.16 -14.12 -2.87
C SER A 145 4.56 -13.93 -2.31
N MET A 146 5.56 -13.67 -3.17
CA MET A 146 6.95 -13.53 -2.75
C MET A 146 7.17 -12.38 -1.75
N TRP A 147 6.38 -11.33 -1.83
CA TRP A 147 6.43 -10.20 -0.90
C TRP A 147 5.89 -10.56 0.50
N GLU A 148 5.09 -11.62 0.63
CA GLU A 148 4.61 -12.17 1.90
C GLU A 148 5.54 -13.25 2.45
N SER A 149 6.29 -13.92 1.59
CA SER A 149 6.98 -15.16 1.93
C SER A 149 8.42 -14.95 2.35
N ALA A 150 9.18 -14.18 1.57
CA ALA A 150 10.61 -14.02 1.76
C ALA A 150 11.05 -12.62 1.31
N SER A 151 11.93 -12.56 0.31
CA SER A 151 12.38 -11.30 -0.29
C SER A 151 12.38 -11.44 -1.80
N ALA A 152 11.80 -10.48 -2.48
CA ALA A 152 11.84 -10.41 -3.95
C ALA A 152 13.26 -10.39 -4.53
N THR A 153 14.30 -10.12 -3.71
CA THR A 153 15.70 -10.15 -4.12
C THR A 153 16.39 -11.49 -3.88
N ILE A 154 15.74 -12.44 -3.23
CA ILE A 154 16.27 -13.78 -2.90
C ILE A 154 15.56 -14.87 -3.70
N VAL A 155 14.26 -14.73 -3.90
CA VAL A 155 13.45 -15.66 -4.70
C VAL A 155 13.93 -15.64 -6.14
N THR A 156 14.08 -16.83 -6.73
CA THR A 156 14.48 -16.97 -8.13
C THR A 156 13.42 -16.33 -9.04
N PRO A 157 13.81 -15.45 -9.98
CA PRO A 157 12.87 -14.82 -10.90
C PRO A 157 12.07 -15.83 -11.73
N LEU A 158 10.84 -15.47 -12.08
CA LEU A 158 10.03 -16.23 -13.03
C LEU A 158 10.61 -16.14 -14.46
N THR A 159 10.33 -17.12 -15.30
CA THR A 159 10.70 -17.06 -16.74
C THR A 159 10.12 -15.84 -17.46
N THR A 160 9.04 -15.27 -16.95
CA THR A 160 8.41 -14.06 -17.44
C THR A 160 9.05 -12.77 -16.89
N ASP A 161 9.86 -12.86 -15.84
CA ASP A 161 10.51 -11.71 -15.23
C ASP A 161 11.76 -11.27 -16.04
N PRO A 162 12.13 -9.98 -15.98
CA PRO A 162 13.40 -9.52 -16.51
C PRO A 162 14.58 -10.16 -15.75
N ASP A 163 15.74 -10.29 -16.43
CA ASP A 163 16.93 -10.94 -15.86
C ASP A 163 17.53 -10.15 -14.67
N ASP A 164 17.33 -8.85 -14.66
CA ASP A 164 17.83 -7.89 -13.69
C ASP A 164 16.80 -7.49 -12.62
N LYS A 165 15.75 -8.29 -12.44
CA LYS A 165 14.65 -7.99 -11.51
C LYS A 165 15.13 -7.60 -10.11
N ALA A 166 16.11 -8.32 -9.55
CA ALA A 166 16.63 -8.04 -8.21
C ALA A 166 17.34 -6.67 -8.14
N GLU A 167 18.06 -6.31 -9.19
CA GLU A 167 18.71 -5.01 -9.33
C GLU A 167 17.69 -3.89 -9.47
N LEU A 168 16.63 -4.09 -10.25
CA LEU A 168 15.53 -3.14 -10.40
C LEU A 168 14.85 -2.85 -9.05
N TYR A 169 14.61 -3.87 -8.22
CA TYR A 169 14.08 -3.67 -6.85
C TYR A 169 15.03 -2.84 -5.97
N LYS A 170 16.32 -3.11 -6.03
CA LYS A 170 17.33 -2.36 -5.26
C LYS A 170 17.39 -0.89 -5.70
N GLU A 171 17.40 -0.65 -7.01
CA GLU A 171 17.41 0.69 -7.58
C GLU A 171 16.13 1.45 -7.23
N PHE A 172 14.98 0.79 -7.38
CA PHE A 172 13.69 1.38 -7.06
C PHE A 172 13.61 1.81 -5.59
N ASN A 173 13.98 0.93 -4.67
CA ASN A 173 13.97 1.22 -3.24
C ASN A 173 15.06 2.24 -2.84
N GLY A 174 16.26 2.10 -3.40
CA GLY A 174 17.39 3.00 -3.10
C GLY A 174 17.21 4.43 -3.60
N GLY A 175 16.35 4.63 -4.61
CA GLY A 175 16.01 5.95 -5.13
C GLY A 175 14.76 6.59 -4.53
N ALA A 176 14.18 6.00 -3.47
CA ALA A 176 12.99 6.54 -2.85
C ALA A 176 13.31 7.74 -1.95
N ASN A 177 12.48 8.78 -2.03
CA ASN A 177 12.47 9.87 -1.08
C ASN A 177 12.06 9.34 0.30
N THR A 178 12.59 9.91 1.36
CA THR A 178 12.23 9.51 2.72
C THR A 178 11.22 10.50 3.30
N SER A 179 10.07 10.00 3.69
CA SER A 179 9.07 10.81 4.40
C SER A 179 9.62 11.32 5.72
N CYS A 180 9.25 12.55 6.09
CA CYS A 180 9.58 13.11 7.41
C CYS A 180 9.00 12.29 8.58
N ALA A 181 8.05 11.39 8.32
CA ALA A 181 7.46 10.47 9.28
C ALA A 181 7.96 9.02 9.12
N ALA A 182 9.03 8.78 8.35
CA ALA A 182 9.56 7.43 8.19
C ALA A 182 10.06 6.86 9.52
N GLY A 183 9.47 5.72 9.93
CA GLY A 183 9.74 5.09 11.23
C GLY A 183 8.79 5.51 12.37
N PHE A 184 8.00 6.57 12.20
CA PHE A 184 6.97 6.94 13.16
C PHE A 184 5.81 5.94 13.17
N ARG A 185 5.30 5.63 14.36
CA ARG A 185 4.11 4.77 14.53
C ARG A 185 3.18 5.39 15.55
N PHE A 186 1.96 5.65 15.12
CA PHE A 186 0.93 6.16 15.99
C PHE A 186 0.37 5.05 16.91
N ASP A 187 0.43 5.24 18.22
CA ASP A 187 -0.27 4.42 19.19
C ASP A 187 -1.64 5.02 19.51
N LYS A 188 -2.67 4.41 18.99
CA LYS A 188 -4.05 4.85 19.16
C LYS A 188 -4.66 4.48 20.52
N SER A 189 -3.94 3.82 21.42
CA SER A 189 -4.49 3.29 22.68
C SER A 189 -5.15 4.36 23.54
N ALA A 190 -4.59 5.58 23.60
CA ALA A 190 -5.14 6.69 24.38
C ALA A 190 -6.46 7.25 23.82
N VAL A 191 -6.73 7.04 22.54
CA VAL A 191 -7.91 7.56 21.81
C VAL A 191 -8.70 6.47 21.10
N ALA A 192 -8.59 5.23 21.55
CA ALA A 192 -9.10 4.05 20.84
C ALA A 192 -10.60 4.14 20.50
N ASP A 193 -11.43 4.58 21.43
CA ASP A 193 -12.88 4.70 21.22
C ASP A 193 -13.22 5.79 20.19
N LYS A 194 -12.53 6.94 20.25
CA LYS A 194 -12.71 8.03 19.29
C LYS A 194 -12.21 7.62 17.90
N TYR A 195 -11.06 6.96 17.85
CA TYR A 195 -10.53 6.42 16.61
C TYR A 195 -11.51 5.44 15.95
N ALA A 196 -12.11 4.52 16.71
CA ALA A 196 -13.12 3.59 16.22
C ALA A 196 -14.39 4.33 15.74
N ALA A 197 -14.84 5.37 16.47
CA ALA A 197 -15.96 6.19 16.06
C ALA A 197 -15.68 6.92 14.74
N CYS A 198 -14.50 7.51 14.58
CA CYS A 198 -14.08 8.15 13.32
C CYS A 198 -14.01 7.16 12.14
N GLN A 199 -13.56 5.91 12.38
CA GLN A 199 -13.60 4.86 11.35
C GLN A 199 -15.03 4.53 10.89
N ASN A 200 -16.02 4.53 11.79
CA ASN A 200 -17.42 4.34 11.41
C ASN A 200 -17.94 5.51 10.57
N VAL A 201 -17.57 6.73 10.92
CA VAL A 201 -17.92 7.94 10.14
C VAL A 201 -17.25 7.91 8.76
N PHE A 202 -15.98 7.46 8.65
CA PHE A 202 -15.33 7.24 7.37
C PHE A 202 -16.11 6.23 6.52
N ASN A 203 -16.51 5.11 7.09
CA ASN A 203 -17.26 4.10 6.36
C ASN A 203 -18.65 4.62 5.88
N GLU A 204 -19.22 5.58 6.60
CA GLU A 204 -20.51 6.19 6.23
C GLU A 204 -20.38 7.22 5.10
N TYR A 205 -19.37 8.08 5.15
CA TYR A 205 -19.21 9.22 4.22
C TYR A 205 -17.98 9.10 3.32
N GLY A 206 -16.81 8.88 3.93
CA GLY A 206 -15.51 8.99 3.27
C GLY A 206 -15.35 7.98 2.15
N PHE A 207 -15.72 6.73 2.40
CA PHE A 207 -15.61 5.69 1.39
C PHE A 207 -16.42 6.02 0.13
N ALA A 208 -17.66 6.48 0.28
CA ALA A 208 -18.50 6.84 -0.85
C ALA A 208 -18.01 8.13 -1.56
N LEU A 209 -17.51 9.12 -0.80
CA LEU A 209 -16.89 10.32 -1.37
C LEU A 209 -15.69 9.98 -2.26
N GLU A 210 -14.82 9.10 -1.77
CA GLU A 210 -13.57 8.72 -2.43
C GLU A 210 -13.77 7.76 -3.62
N ASN A 211 -14.96 7.16 -3.75
CA ASN A 211 -15.30 6.23 -4.82
C ASN A 211 -16.43 6.71 -5.75
N GLY A 212 -16.75 7.99 -5.73
CA GLY A 212 -17.73 8.60 -6.66
C GLY A 212 -19.19 8.25 -6.34
N GLY A 213 -19.49 7.95 -5.08
CA GLY A 213 -20.84 7.59 -4.62
C GLY A 213 -21.82 8.77 -4.50
N TYR A 214 -21.36 10.01 -4.71
CA TYR A 214 -22.16 11.22 -4.68
C TYR A 214 -22.05 11.98 -6.00
N GLY A 215 -23.12 12.69 -6.37
CA GLY A 215 -23.09 13.59 -7.55
C GLY A 215 -22.16 14.79 -7.32
N VAL A 216 -21.66 15.37 -8.41
CA VAL A 216 -20.73 16.52 -8.35
C VAL A 216 -21.31 17.70 -7.57
N ASP A 217 -22.63 17.93 -7.67
CA ASP A 217 -23.36 19.00 -6.97
C ASP A 217 -23.54 18.75 -5.46
N GLN A 218 -23.29 17.52 -5.00
CA GLN A 218 -23.43 17.13 -3.60
C GLN A 218 -22.11 17.16 -2.83
N ILE A 219 -20.96 17.20 -3.49
CA ILE A 219 -19.64 17.00 -2.89
C ILE A 219 -19.38 17.99 -1.75
N GLU A 220 -19.64 19.27 -1.96
CA GLU A 220 -19.37 20.32 -0.98
C GLU A 220 -20.19 20.13 0.30
N ASP A 221 -21.51 19.91 0.14
CA ASP A 221 -22.40 19.68 1.28
C ASP A 221 -22.10 18.38 2.01
N THR A 222 -21.72 17.32 1.27
CA THR A 222 -21.37 16.02 1.87
C THR A 222 -20.06 16.09 2.64
N ILE A 223 -19.04 16.78 2.14
CA ILE A 223 -17.78 17.01 2.88
C ILE A 223 -18.05 17.79 4.17
N ALA A 224 -18.93 18.80 4.13
CA ALA A 224 -19.29 19.54 5.32
C ALA A 224 -20.01 18.68 6.37
N GLN A 225 -20.91 17.78 5.94
CA GLN A 225 -21.56 16.80 6.82
C GLN A 225 -20.57 15.78 7.38
N TYR A 226 -19.67 15.27 6.53
CA TYR A 226 -18.60 14.36 6.93
C TYR A 226 -17.71 14.98 8.00
N GLN A 227 -17.24 16.21 7.78
CA GLN A 227 -16.44 16.93 8.76
C GLN A 227 -17.17 17.12 10.08
N ALA A 228 -18.44 17.53 10.06
CA ALA A 228 -19.24 17.71 11.27
C ALA A 228 -19.41 16.39 12.05
N ALA A 229 -19.63 15.27 11.35
CA ALA A 229 -19.73 13.94 11.95
C ALA A 229 -18.39 13.47 12.54
N LEU A 230 -17.25 13.75 11.89
CA LEU A 230 -15.91 13.48 12.41
C LEU A 230 -15.63 14.29 13.68
N ASP A 231 -15.99 15.56 13.72
CA ASP A 231 -15.80 16.42 14.89
C ASP A 231 -16.64 15.89 16.08
N GLU A 232 -17.89 15.47 15.84
CA GLU A 232 -18.73 14.84 16.86
C GLU A 232 -18.15 13.50 17.36
N ALA A 233 -17.51 12.73 16.48
CA ALA A 233 -16.80 11.48 16.81
C ALA A 233 -15.49 11.70 17.61
N GLY A 234 -15.02 12.94 17.73
CA GLY A 234 -13.82 13.30 18.48
C GLY A 234 -12.54 13.29 17.62
N TYR A 235 -12.64 13.53 16.34
CA TYR A 235 -11.55 13.53 15.40
C TYR A 235 -10.42 14.51 15.77
N GLN A 236 -10.77 15.70 16.27
CA GLN A 236 -9.78 16.69 16.71
C GLN A 236 -8.92 16.20 17.88
N ASP A 237 -9.48 15.38 18.76
CA ASP A 237 -8.70 14.77 19.84
C ASP A 237 -7.73 13.68 19.29
N VAL A 238 -8.16 12.94 18.25
CA VAL A 238 -7.29 11.97 17.58
C VAL A 238 -6.15 12.67 16.86
N LEU A 239 -6.41 13.78 16.17
CA LEU A 239 -5.37 14.59 15.53
C LEU A 239 -4.40 15.22 16.55
N ALA A 240 -4.91 15.71 17.67
CA ALA A 240 -4.07 16.30 18.73
C ALA A 240 -3.14 15.24 19.36
N GLU A 241 -3.65 14.03 19.61
CA GLU A 241 -2.84 12.91 20.12
C GLU A 241 -1.79 12.49 19.09
N PHE A 242 -2.18 12.39 17.82
CA PHE A 242 -1.25 12.09 16.74
C PHE A 242 -0.14 13.13 16.64
N GLN A 243 -0.49 14.42 16.70
CA GLN A 243 0.49 15.51 16.67
C GLN A 243 1.46 15.42 17.84
N THR A 244 0.95 15.19 19.05
CA THR A 244 1.77 15.06 20.26
C THR A 244 2.79 13.93 20.11
N GLN A 245 2.35 12.73 19.73
CA GLN A 245 3.24 11.59 19.56
C GLN A 245 4.25 11.79 18.44
N TYR A 246 3.84 12.45 17.35
CA TYR A 246 4.74 12.77 16.25
C TYR A 246 5.83 13.76 16.66
N ASP A 247 5.47 14.81 17.40
CA ASP A 247 6.42 15.82 17.87
C ASP A 247 7.42 15.23 18.87
N ASP A 248 6.96 14.38 19.80
CA ASP A 248 7.83 13.66 20.74
C ASP A 248 8.79 12.73 20.00
N TRP A 249 8.26 11.92 19.06
CA TRP A 249 9.09 11.03 18.24
C TRP A 249 10.10 11.81 17.40
N LYS A 250 9.71 12.93 16.79
CA LYS A 250 10.60 13.80 16.01
C LYS A 250 11.70 14.40 16.86
N ALA A 251 11.39 14.78 18.10
CA ALA A 251 12.38 15.31 19.04
C ALA A 251 13.44 14.26 19.42
N GLU A 252 13.04 12.99 19.52
CA GLU A 252 13.92 11.88 19.86
C GLU A 252 14.72 11.33 18.67
N ASN A 253 14.12 11.33 17.47
CA ASN A 253 14.65 10.65 16.28
C ASN A 253 15.00 11.60 15.12
N GLY A 254 14.58 12.85 15.19
CA GLY A 254 14.85 13.84 14.15
C GLY A 254 16.32 14.26 14.15
N SER A 255 17.13 13.67 13.27
CA SER A 255 18.34 14.32 12.81
C SER A 255 17.93 15.52 11.96
N GLU A 256 18.66 16.64 12.07
CA GLU A 256 18.49 17.84 11.24
C GLU A 256 18.47 17.50 9.73
N THR A 257 17.32 17.07 9.21
CA THR A 257 17.08 17.11 7.77
C THR A 257 16.71 18.55 7.46
N THR A 258 17.63 19.26 6.87
CA THR A 258 17.48 20.61 6.32
C THR A 258 16.22 20.69 5.49
N ASP A 259 15.30 21.48 5.98
CA ASP A 259 14.01 21.87 5.36
C ASP A 259 14.29 22.88 4.23
N GLU A 260 14.78 22.43 3.08
CA GLU A 260 15.16 23.31 1.96
C GLU A 260 14.48 22.96 0.61
N SER A 261 13.35 22.27 0.57
CA SER A 261 12.76 21.91 -0.73
C SER A 261 11.23 22.00 -0.89
N VAL A 262 10.51 22.81 -0.14
CA VAL A 262 9.03 22.89 -0.27
C VAL A 262 8.49 24.25 -0.73
N GLU A 263 9.31 25.22 -1.10
CA GLU A 263 8.80 26.57 -1.47
C GLU A 263 8.74 26.92 -2.96
N GLU A 264 8.98 26.04 -3.94
CA GLU A 264 9.06 26.49 -5.35
C GLU A 264 8.24 25.70 -6.40
N GLU A 265 7.20 24.96 -6.10
CA GLU A 265 6.39 24.31 -7.17
C GLU A 265 4.88 24.65 -7.20
N SER A 266 4.45 25.80 -6.68
CA SER A 266 3.03 26.21 -6.81
C SER A 266 2.71 27.19 -7.94
N SER A 267 3.60 27.40 -8.92
CA SER A 267 3.36 28.46 -9.94
C SER A 267 3.56 28.10 -11.41
N SER A 268 3.41 26.83 -11.82
CA SER A 268 3.52 26.51 -13.26
C SER A 268 2.55 25.45 -13.76
N VAL A 269 1.23 25.60 -13.48
CA VAL A 269 0.20 24.95 -14.31
C VAL A 269 -0.90 25.96 -14.59
N ALA A 270 -0.64 26.83 -15.54
CA ALA A 270 -1.64 27.64 -16.23
C ALA A 270 -1.08 28.01 -17.62
N GLU A 271 -1.28 27.14 -18.62
CA GLU A 271 -1.54 27.50 -20.03
C GLU A 271 -2.04 26.22 -20.75
#